data_7a4e5d1a667c72502c69758267c6ae64
#
_entry.id   7a4e5d1a667c72502c69758267c6ae64
#
_cell.length_a   1.000
_cell.length_b   1.000
_cell.length_c   1.000
_cell.angle_alpha   90.00
_cell.angle_beta   90.00
_cell.angle_gamma   90.00
#
_symmetry.space_group_name_H-M   'P 1'
#
loop_
_entity.id
_entity.type
_entity.pdbx_description
1 polymer ?
#
loop_
_entity_poly.entity_id
_entity_poly.type
_entity_poly.pdbx_seq_one_letter_code
_entity_poly.pdbx_strand_id
1 'polypeptide(L)'
;MSIRLFFSIFLSMIALNVAAQGRELPDFTDLVDKHGSAVVNVSTTQTVRGNRTLPQFPELDEDDPMFEFFKRFIPRQPGMPRDFQSKSLGSGFIISPDGYILTNAHVVDSADEIAVKLTDKREFKAKVIGTDKRTDVALIKIEASGLPAVKMGDPGKLRVGE
;
A
#
# COMPACT_ATOMS: atom_id res chain seq x y z
N MET A 1 -26.36 -49.38 -34.38
CA MET A 1 -25.22 -48.57 -33.82
C MET A 1 -24.51 -49.47 -32.85
N SER A 2 -23.26 -49.87 -33.09
CA SER A 2 -22.60 -50.96 -32.36
C SER A 2 -22.17 -50.50 -30.97
N ILE A 3 -22.31 -51.34 -29.97
CA ILE A 3 -21.98 -51.12 -28.56
C ILE A 3 -20.52 -50.62 -28.38
N ARG A 4 -19.64 -50.94 -29.33
CA ARG A 4 -18.24 -50.50 -29.39
C ARG A 4 -18.12 -49.01 -29.66
N LEU A 5 -19.02 -48.41 -30.46
CA LEU A 5 -19.03 -46.99 -30.74
C LEU A 5 -19.46 -46.19 -29.52
N PHE A 6 -20.45 -46.65 -28.75
CA PHE A 6 -20.89 -46.08 -27.49
C PHE A 6 -19.79 -46.09 -26.43
N PHE A 7 -19.07 -47.20 -26.31
CA PHE A 7 -17.97 -47.31 -25.36
C PHE A 7 -16.78 -46.40 -25.70
N SER A 8 -16.46 -46.25 -26.99
CA SER A 8 -15.42 -45.31 -27.43
C SER A 8 -15.78 -43.84 -27.16
N ILE A 9 -17.04 -43.43 -27.37
CA ILE A 9 -17.50 -42.07 -27.11
C ILE A 9 -17.53 -41.82 -25.60
N PHE A 10 -17.96 -42.78 -24.79
CA PHE A 10 -17.99 -42.67 -23.33
C PHE A 10 -16.58 -42.57 -22.73
N LEU A 11 -15.62 -43.34 -23.25
CA LEU A 11 -14.22 -43.30 -22.82
C LEU A 11 -13.55 -41.99 -23.23
N SER A 12 -13.88 -41.44 -24.41
CA SER A 12 -13.41 -40.13 -24.87
C SER A 12 -13.95 -38.98 -24.00
N MET A 13 -15.20 -39.07 -23.54
CA MET A 13 -15.84 -38.09 -22.66
C MET A 13 -15.21 -38.06 -21.26
N ILE A 14 -14.79 -39.23 -20.74
CA ILE A 14 -14.06 -39.32 -19.47
C ILE A 14 -12.66 -38.73 -19.61
N ALA A 15 -11.96 -38.97 -20.73
CA ALA A 15 -10.63 -38.42 -20.98
C ALA A 15 -10.60 -36.90 -21.07
N LEU A 16 -11.67 -36.29 -21.58
CA LEU A 16 -11.77 -34.83 -21.63
C LEU A 16 -11.92 -34.15 -20.25
N ASN A 17 -12.51 -34.84 -19.27
CA ASN A 17 -12.68 -34.29 -17.93
C ASN A 17 -11.36 -34.27 -17.11
N VAL A 18 -10.40 -35.15 -17.43
CA VAL A 18 -9.10 -35.21 -16.75
C VAL A 18 -8.16 -34.05 -17.17
N ALA A 19 -8.37 -33.49 -18.38
CA ALA A 19 -7.56 -32.38 -18.87
C ALA A 19 -7.96 -31.00 -18.31
N ALA A 20 -9.10 -30.94 -17.59
CA ALA A 20 -9.63 -29.69 -17.00
C ALA A 20 -9.21 -29.47 -15.53
N GLN A 21 -8.19 -30.17 -15.04
CA GLN A 21 -7.56 -29.81 -13.76
C GLN A 21 -6.85 -28.47 -13.97
N GLY A 22 -7.59 -27.39 -13.76
CA GLY A 22 -7.05 -26.05 -13.71
C GLY A 22 -5.88 -26.03 -12.73
N ARG A 23 -4.77 -25.42 -13.14
CA ARG A 23 -3.67 -25.12 -12.22
C ARG A 23 -4.30 -24.40 -11.02
N GLU A 24 -4.26 -25.04 -9.86
CA GLU A 24 -4.66 -24.39 -8.62
C GLU A 24 -3.89 -23.08 -8.50
N LEU A 25 -4.61 -22.00 -8.21
CA LEU A 25 -3.99 -20.72 -7.91
C LEU A 25 -3.08 -20.93 -6.68
N PRO A 26 -1.93 -20.25 -6.60
CA PRO A 26 -1.07 -20.34 -5.43
C PRO A 26 -1.86 -20.05 -4.16
N ASP A 27 -1.79 -20.92 -3.18
CA ASP A 27 -2.34 -20.71 -1.85
C ASP A 27 -1.31 -19.95 -0.99
N PHE A 28 -1.66 -18.75 -0.58
CA PHE A 28 -0.82 -17.89 0.25
C PHE A 28 -1.16 -17.98 1.74
N THR A 29 -2.08 -18.84 2.14
CA THR A 29 -2.55 -18.96 3.53
C THR A 29 -1.40 -19.23 4.49
N ASP A 30 -0.57 -20.20 4.20
CA ASP A 30 0.61 -20.54 4.99
C ASP A 30 1.61 -19.38 5.12
N LEU A 31 1.76 -18.57 4.06
CA LEU A 31 2.63 -17.39 4.06
C LEU A 31 2.09 -16.32 5.00
N VAL A 32 0.79 -16.07 4.93
CA VAL A 32 0.11 -15.09 5.79
C VAL A 32 0.15 -15.53 7.25
N ASP A 33 -0.09 -16.79 7.53
CA ASP A 33 -0.06 -17.33 8.90
C ASP A 33 1.33 -17.22 9.53
N LYS A 34 2.38 -17.43 8.75
CA LYS A 34 3.76 -17.38 9.24
C LYS A 34 4.35 -15.96 9.35
N HIS A 35 3.97 -15.07 8.44
CA HIS A 35 4.64 -13.78 8.29
C HIS A 35 3.72 -12.56 8.43
N GLY A 36 2.40 -12.76 8.40
CA GLY A 36 1.43 -11.66 8.47
C GLY A 36 1.54 -10.80 9.72
N SER A 37 1.96 -11.38 10.85
CA SER A 37 2.16 -10.63 12.11
C SER A 37 3.33 -9.63 12.04
N ALA A 38 4.27 -9.80 11.12
CA ALA A 38 5.38 -8.88 10.90
C ALA A 38 5.06 -7.77 9.89
N VAL A 39 3.89 -7.84 9.22
CA VAL A 39 3.43 -6.78 8.32
C VAL A 39 2.68 -5.72 9.13
N VAL A 40 2.93 -4.46 8.82
CA VAL A 40 2.37 -3.32 9.54
C VAL A 40 1.74 -2.30 8.58
N ASN A 41 0.74 -1.57 9.07
CA ASN A 41 0.25 -0.38 8.38
C ASN A 41 1.03 0.85 8.84
N VAL A 42 1.48 1.65 7.89
CA VAL A 42 2.15 2.93 8.15
C VAL A 42 1.20 4.04 7.72
N SER A 43 0.84 4.92 8.62
CA SER A 43 0.06 6.12 8.33
C SER A 43 0.88 7.35 8.66
N THR A 44 0.80 8.35 7.79
CA THR A 44 1.52 9.60 7.97
C THR A 44 0.54 10.77 7.94
N THR A 45 0.87 11.79 8.69
CA THR A 45 0.15 13.06 8.68
C THR A 45 1.11 14.17 8.30
N GLN A 46 0.73 14.97 7.33
CA GLN A 46 1.44 16.17 6.93
C GLN A 46 0.52 17.38 7.07
N THR A 47 0.95 18.39 7.80
CA THR A 47 0.23 19.65 7.91
C THR A 47 0.68 20.58 6.79
N VAL A 48 -0.10 20.68 5.75
CA VAL A 48 0.13 21.63 4.67
C VAL A 48 -0.34 23.00 5.16
N ARG A 49 0.60 23.83 5.61
CA ARG A 49 0.31 25.24 5.91
C ARG A 49 0.00 25.94 4.60
N GLY A 50 -1.27 26.26 4.43
CA GLY A 50 -1.74 26.97 3.25
C GLY A 50 -1.18 28.39 3.21
N ASN A 51 0.04 28.55 2.73
CA ASN A 51 0.45 29.84 2.18
C ASN A 51 -0.27 29.97 0.85
N ARG A 52 -1.41 30.68 0.84
CA ARG A 52 -2.24 30.87 -0.35
C ARG A 52 -1.48 31.71 -1.36
N THR A 53 -0.85 31.05 -2.27
CA THR A 53 -1.04 31.40 -3.65
C THR A 53 -2.21 30.52 -4.11
N LEU A 54 -3.40 31.09 -4.32
CA LEU A 54 -4.45 30.44 -5.10
C LEU A 54 -3.78 29.81 -6.30
N PRO A 55 -4.16 28.59 -6.75
CA PRO A 55 -3.73 28.15 -8.06
C PRO A 55 -4.03 29.32 -8.99
N GLN A 56 -3.03 30.00 -9.51
CA GLN A 56 -3.20 30.89 -10.63
C GLN A 56 -3.69 29.97 -11.73
N PHE A 57 -5.00 29.94 -11.91
CA PHE A 57 -5.55 29.42 -13.15
C PHE A 57 -5.00 30.37 -14.22
N PRO A 58 -4.11 29.90 -15.11
CA PRO A 58 -3.62 30.74 -16.16
C PRO A 58 -4.84 31.17 -16.99
N GLU A 59 -5.08 32.47 -17.09
CA GLU A 59 -5.96 33.09 -18.06
C GLU A 59 -7.50 32.96 -17.84
N LEU A 60 -7.99 33.02 -16.63
CA LEU A 60 -9.39 33.40 -16.44
C LEU A 60 -9.42 34.84 -15.94
N ASP A 61 -9.83 35.77 -16.81
CA ASP A 61 -10.11 37.13 -16.44
C ASP A 61 -11.19 37.20 -15.36
N GLU A 62 -11.08 38.12 -14.40
CA GLU A 62 -12.06 38.29 -13.31
C GLU A 62 -13.50 38.56 -13.83
N ASP A 63 -13.63 38.93 -15.09
CA ASP A 63 -14.87 39.22 -15.78
C ASP A 63 -15.43 37.99 -16.54
N ASP A 64 -14.77 36.80 -16.47
CA ASP A 64 -15.27 35.59 -17.13
C ASP A 64 -16.47 35.02 -16.37
N PRO A 65 -17.63 34.77 -17.03
CA PRO A 65 -18.80 34.14 -16.41
C PRO A 65 -18.50 32.78 -15.76
N MET A 66 -17.46 32.09 -16.24
CA MET A 66 -16.97 30.82 -15.69
C MET A 66 -16.30 31.03 -14.34
N PHE A 67 -15.58 32.15 -14.14
CA PHE A 67 -14.96 32.53 -12.86
C PHE A 67 -16.03 32.76 -11.78
N GLU A 68 -17.14 33.43 -12.08
CA GLU A 68 -18.26 33.64 -11.16
C GLU A 68 -18.99 32.32 -10.82
N PHE A 69 -19.07 31.38 -11.78
CA PHE A 69 -19.62 30.06 -11.51
C PHE A 69 -18.74 29.27 -10.51
N PHE A 70 -17.43 29.22 -10.71
CA PHE A 70 -16.52 28.55 -9.79
C PHE A 70 -16.46 29.22 -8.41
N LYS A 71 -16.60 30.53 -8.34
CA LYS A 71 -16.62 31.31 -7.10
C LYS A 71 -17.79 30.91 -6.17
N ARG A 72 -18.87 30.38 -6.72
CA ARG A 72 -20.02 29.84 -5.95
C ARG A 72 -19.73 28.51 -5.26
N PHE A 73 -18.83 27.72 -5.80
CA PHE A 73 -18.43 26.41 -5.25
C PHE A 73 -17.23 26.49 -4.33
N ILE A 74 -16.52 27.62 -4.29
CA ILE A 74 -15.44 27.87 -3.32
C ILE A 74 -16.08 28.49 -2.08
N PRO A 75 -16.16 27.78 -0.93
CA PRO A 75 -16.70 28.36 0.29
C PRO A 75 -15.88 29.59 0.69
N ARG A 76 -16.47 30.77 0.56
CA ARG A 76 -15.91 32.01 1.10
C ARG A 76 -16.01 31.99 2.63
N GLN A 77 -14.94 31.62 3.31
CA GLN A 77 -14.73 32.06 4.68
C GLN A 77 -13.47 32.94 4.71
N PRO A 78 -13.61 34.25 4.88
CA PRO A 78 -12.47 35.13 5.08
C PRO A 78 -11.89 34.87 6.47
N GLY A 79 -10.63 34.49 6.56
CA GLY A 79 -9.85 34.69 7.77
C GLY A 79 -9.41 33.45 8.56
N MET A 80 -9.64 32.21 8.12
CA MET A 80 -9.01 31.05 8.78
C MET A 80 -7.85 30.51 7.94
N PRO A 81 -6.63 30.40 8.52
CA PRO A 81 -5.59 29.57 7.95
C PRO A 81 -6.12 28.13 8.03
N ARG A 82 -6.50 27.55 6.91
CA ARG A 82 -6.84 26.14 6.87
C ARG A 82 -5.54 25.38 6.74
N ASP A 83 -5.01 24.93 7.85
CA ASP A 83 -4.04 23.85 7.87
C ASP A 83 -4.75 22.59 7.37
N PHE A 84 -4.46 22.17 6.15
CA PHE A 84 -4.95 20.93 5.61
C PHE A 84 -4.03 19.82 6.10
N GLN A 85 -4.59 18.90 6.87
CA GLN A 85 -3.89 17.66 7.18
C GLN A 85 -4.04 16.69 6.00
N SER A 86 -2.97 16.46 5.28
CA SER A 86 -2.86 15.38 4.32
C SER A 86 -2.47 14.10 5.05
N LYS A 87 -3.17 13.02 4.79
CA LYS A 87 -2.85 11.69 5.33
C LYS A 87 -2.42 10.79 4.18
N SER A 88 -1.31 10.09 4.36
CA SER A 88 -0.87 9.02 3.48
C SER A 88 -0.94 7.69 4.21
N LEU A 89 -1.19 6.62 3.46
CA LEU A 89 -1.24 5.26 3.98
C LEU A 89 -0.29 4.39 3.16
N GLY A 90 0.45 3.54 3.86
CA GLY A 90 1.35 2.58 3.27
C GLY A 90 1.46 1.32 4.12
N SER A 91 2.31 0.42 3.70
CA SER A 91 2.63 -0.80 4.42
C SER A 91 4.13 -0.86 4.70
N GLY A 92 4.51 -1.66 5.69
CA GLY A 92 5.89 -1.93 6.02
C GLY A 92 6.04 -3.32 6.63
N PHE A 93 7.28 -3.75 6.85
CA PHE A 93 7.57 -4.99 7.56
C PHE A 93 8.61 -4.77 8.64
N ILE A 94 8.36 -5.38 9.78
CA ILE A 94 9.26 -5.41 10.91
C ILE A 94 10.46 -6.29 10.53
N ILE A 95 11.67 -5.74 10.58
CA ILE A 95 12.91 -6.45 10.25
C ILE A 95 13.74 -6.81 11.48
N SER A 96 13.37 -6.28 12.67
CA SER A 96 14.07 -6.55 13.91
C SER A 96 13.10 -6.53 15.10
N PRO A 97 13.27 -7.45 16.09
CA PRO A 97 12.37 -7.55 17.24
C PRO A 97 12.33 -6.30 18.14
N ASP A 98 13.30 -5.41 18.01
CA ASP A 98 13.37 -4.14 18.73
C ASP A 98 12.67 -2.98 18.03
N GLY A 99 11.99 -3.23 16.86
CA GLY A 99 11.08 -2.28 16.23
C GLY A 99 11.64 -1.51 15.03
N TYR A 100 12.68 -2.01 14.36
CA TYR A 100 13.04 -1.50 13.04
C TYR A 100 12.09 -2.02 11.97
N ILE A 101 11.64 -1.13 11.09
CA ILE A 101 10.64 -1.40 10.05
C ILE A 101 11.13 -0.81 8.73
N LEU A 102 11.02 -1.60 7.66
CA LEU A 102 11.19 -1.13 6.29
C LEU A 102 9.85 -0.74 5.69
N THR A 103 9.83 0.40 5.02
CA THR A 103 8.70 0.91 4.24
C THR A 103 9.23 1.67 3.02
N ASN A 104 8.35 2.25 2.21
CA ASN A 104 8.77 3.07 1.09
C ASN A 104 9.12 4.50 1.51
N ALA A 105 10.10 5.10 0.83
CA ALA A 105 10.54 6.46 1.12
C ALA A 105 9.44 7.48 0.84
N HIS A 106 8.66 7.31 -0.25
CA HIS A 106 7.56 8.21 -0.58
C HIS A 106 6.43 8.18 0.45
N VAL A 107 6.25 7.10 1.23
CA VAL A 107 5.23 7.02 2.29
C VAL A 107 5.56 7.95 3.45
N VAL A 108 6.84 8.09 3.78
CA VAL A 108 7.31 8.89 4.94
C VAL A 108 7.87 10.25 4.54
N ASP A 109 7.95 10.53 3.24
CA ASP A 109 8.49 11.81 2.75
C ASP A 109 7.61 12.97 3.21
N SER A 110 8.25 14.00 3.77
CA SER A 110 7.58 15.21 4.26
C SER A 110 6.51 14.98 5.34
N ALA A 111 6.50 13.83 6.02
CA ALA A 111 5.58 13.55 7.12
C ALA A 111 5.98 14.31 8.39
N ASP A 112 5.03 15.02 9.00
CA ASP A 112 5.21 15.62 10.34
C ASP A 112 5.08 14.56 11.44
N GLU A 113 4.22 13.57 11.23
CA GLU A 113 3.98 12.48 12.17
C GLU A 113 3.80 11.17 11.42
N ILE A 114 4.40 10.10 11.96
CA ILE A 114 4.31 8.74 11.43
C ILE A 114 3.76 7.85 12.53
N ALA A 115 2.66 7.15 12.24
CA ALA A 115 2.07 6.14 13.11
C ALA A 115 2.14 4.77 12.43
N VAL A 116 2.56 3.78 13.19
CA VAL A 116 2.64 2.37 12.78
C VAL A 116 1.61 1.58 13.56
N LYS A 117 0.73 0.90 12.85
CA LYS A 117 -0.29 0.02 13.42
C LYS A 117 0.04 -1.43 13.10
N LEU A 118 0.17 -2.23 14.15
CA LEU A 118 0.42 -3.67 14.07
C LEU A 118 -0.87 -4.45 13.79
N THR A 119 -0.73 -5.72 13.41
CA THR A 119 -1.87 -6.62 13.18
C THR A 119 -2.70 -6.88 14.45
N ASP A 120 -2.07 -6.83 15.61
CA ASP A 120 -2.74 -6.93 16.93
C ASP A 120 -3.41 -5.63 17.39
N LYS A 121 -3.48 -4.62 16.50
CA LYS A 121 -4.09 -3.30 16.68
C LYS A 121 -3.33 -2.33 17.58
N ARG A 122 -2.18 -2.71 18.14
CA ARG A 122 -1.30 -1.75 18.83
C ARG A 122 -0.79 -0.71 17.82
N GLU A 123 -0.68 0.52 18.29
CA GLU A 123 -0.24 1.66 17.49
C GLU A 123 0.91 2.38 18.16
N PHE A 124 1.92 2.74 17.38
CA PHE A 124 3.14 3.36 17.86
C PHE A 124 3.51 4.56 16.99
N LYS A 125 4.05 5.60 17.62
CA LYS A 125 4.75 6.65 16.86
C LYS A 125 6.08 6.12 16.36
N ALA A 126 6.41 6.45 15.12
CA ALA A 126 7.66 6.05 14.51
C ALA A 126 8.55 7.26 14.22
N LYS A 127 9.86 7.02 14.23
CA LYS A 127 10.89 7.97 13.81
C LYS A 127 11.58 7.47 12.54
N VAL A 128 11.84 8.36 11.60
CA VAL A 128 12.64 8.04 10.42
C VAL A 128 14.09 7.94 10.84
N ILE A 129 14.72 6.81 10.54
CA ILE A 129 16.16 6.57 10.78
C ILE A 129 16.95 6.91 9.53
N GLY A 130 16.42 6.61 8.35
CA GLY A 130 17.04 6.92 7.07
C GLY A 130 16.13 6.64 5.90
N THR A 131 16.40 7.29 4.78
CA THR A 131 15.66 7.13 3.52
C THR A 131 16.63 7.09 2.35
N ASP A 132 16.33 6.26 1.37
CA ASP A 132 16.94 6.31 0.04
C ASP A 132 15.85 6.53 -1.00
N LYS A 133 15.77 7.77 -1.51
CA LYS A 133 14.77 8.15 -2.52
C LYS A 133 15.02 7.48 -3.87
N ARG A 134 16.24 7.07 -4.16
CA ARG A 134 16.59 6.43 -5.43
C ARG A 134 16.02 5.01 -5.53
N THR A 135 16.06 4.28 -4.42
CA THR A 135 15.52 2.91 -4.32
C THR A 135 14.11 2.88 -3.72
N ASP A 136 13.58 4.04 -3.31
CA ASP A 136 12.29 4.19 -2.64
C ASP A 136 12.19 3.35 -1.36
N VAL A 137 13.26 3.32 -0.56
CA VAL A 137 13.30 2.59 0.72
C VAL A 137 13.45 3.56 1.88
N ALA A 138 12.70 3.33 2.94
CA ALA A 138 12.85 4.01 4.23
C ALA A 138 12.99 3.01 5.37
N LEU A 139 13.85 3.34 6.32
CA LEU A 139 13.98 2.67 7.62
C LEU A 139 13.35 3.57 8.68
N ILE A 140 12.36 3.04 9.38
CA ILE A 140 11.72 3.72 10.51
C ILE A 140 11.85 2.88 11.78
N LYS A 141 11.71 3.50 12.94
CA LYS A 141 11.87 2.87 14.25
C LYS A 141 10.67 3.19 15.14
N ILE A 142 10.11 2.16 15.77
CA ILE A 142 9.12 2.28 16.85
C ILE A 142 9.73 1.84 18.18
N GLU A 143 9.27 2.39 19.27
CA GLU A 143 9.68 2.02 20.63
C GLU A 143 8.85 0.82 21.11
N ALA A 144 9.28 -0.38 20.69
CA ALA A 144 8.66 -1.64 21.08
C ALA A 144 9.72 -2.75 21.10
N SER A 145 9.42 -3.86 21.77
CA SER A 145 10.31 -5.02 21.88
C SER A 145 9.54 -6.33 21.75
N GLY A 146 10.24 -7.40 21.41
CA GLY A 146 9.65 -8.73 21.26
C GLY A 146 8.70 -8.84 20.08
N LEU A 147 8.91 -8.01 19.05
CA LEU A 147 8.09 -8.01 17.85
C LEU A 147 8.46 -9.17 16.91
N PRO A 148 7.47 -9.73 16.19
CA PRO A 148 7.74 -10.66 15.10
C PRO A 148 8.48 -9.92 13.97
N ALA A 149 9.53 -10.52 13.45
CA ALA A 149 10.31 -9.93 12.36
C ALA A 149 10.36 -10.86 11.15
N VAL A 150 10.34 -10.27 9.95
CA VAL A 150 10.52 -11.03 8.70
C VAL A 150 11.98 -11.47 8.57
N LYS A 151 12.19 -12.60 7.92
CA LYS A 151 13.50 -13.09 7.55
C LYS A 151 13.87 -12.55 6.17
N MET A 152 14.97 -11.81 6.10
CA MET A 152 15.48 -11.32 4.81
C MET A 152 15.92 -12.49 3.94
N GLY A 153 15.46 -12.50 2.70
CA GLY A 153 15.85 -13.50 1.71
C GLY A 153 17.23 -13.21 1.09
N ASP A 154 17.71 -14.17 0.33
CA ASP A 154 18.94 -14.04 -0.46
C ASP A 154 18.57 -13.76 -1.92
N PRO A 155 18.78 -12.55 -2.44
CA PRO A 155 18.40 -12.19 -3.82
C PRO A 155 19.14 -13.01 -4.88
N GLY A 156 20.32 -13.56 -4.55
CA GLY A 156 21.09 -14.42 -5.46
C GLY A 156 20.45 -15.79 -5.72
N LYS A 157 19.43 -16.18 -4.93
CA LYS A 157 18.72 -17.46 -5.05
C LYS A 157 17.36 -17.32 -5.72
N LEU A 158 16.92 -16.11 -6.02
CA LEU A 158 15.63 -15.87 -6.65
C LEU A 158 15.61 -16.34 -8.12
N ARG A 159 14.51 -16.94 -8.53
CA ARG A 159 14.29 -17.34 -9.93
C ARG A 159 13.25 -16.42 -10.56
N VAL A 160 13.38 -16.19 -11.86
CA VAL A 160 12.40 -15.41 -12.61
C VAL A 160 11.04 -16.10 -12.54
N GLY A 161 10.02 -15.39 -12.10
CA GLY A 161 8.65 -15.91 -11.98
C GLY A 161 8.33 -16.61 -10.64
N GLU A 162 9.23 -16.54 -9.69
CA GLU A 162 9.00 -17.06 -8.32
C GLU A 162 8.12 -16.12 -7.49
#